data_0b136eae3d3aa4677e06230ac6fa8a83
#
_entry.id   0b136eae3d3aa4677e06230ac6fa8a83
#
_cell.length_a   1.000
_cell.length_b   1.000
_cell.length_c   1.000
_cell.angle_alpha   90.00
_cell.angle_beta   90.00
_cell.angle_gamma   90.00
#
_symmetry.space_group_name_H-M   'P 1'
#
loop_
_entity.id
_entity.type
_entity.pdbx_description
1 polymer ?
#
loop_
_entity_poly.entity_id
_entity_poly.type
_entity_poly.pdbx_seq_one_letter_code
_entity_poly.pdbx_strand_id
1 'polypeptide(L)'
;MKNYNQQGIGLMEVLVALLLLSIGVLGYTALQVRAVEASTEAAQRSHAIFVLKGLAESIRANNTGRASYMALVNQAIPNTISTACINPTTAGCDAAALATNDVQQAQANLQYLIYTKWN
;
A
#
# COMPACT_ATOMS: atom_id res chain seq x y z
N MET A 1 40.30 -24.51 -53.96
CA MET A 1 39.13 -24.77 -53.08
C MET A 1 39.57 -24.59 -51.63
N LYS A 2 39.00 -23.63 -50.93
CA LYS A 2 39.41 -23.29 -49.57
C LYS A 2 38.55 -24.12 -48.61
N ASN A 3 39.17 -25.11 -47.96
CA ASN A 3 38.47 -25.94 -46.97
C ASN A 3 38.22 -25.12 -45.72
N TYR A 4 36.96 -24.80 -45.48
CA TYR A 4 36.52 -24.23 -44.21
C TYR A 4 36.37 -25.35 -43.19
N ASN A 5 37.29 -25.39 -42.21
CA ASN A 5 37.13 -26.27 -41.06
C ASN A 5 35.91 -25.82 -40.25
N GLN A 6 34.83 -26.55 -40.33
CA GLN A 6 33.70 -26.41 -39.40
C GLN A 6 34.14 -26.99 -38.06
N GLN A 7 34.41 -26.10 -37.09
CA GLN A 7 34.61 -26.51 -35.72
C GLN A 7 33.22 -26.69 -35.08
N GLY A 8 32.91 -27.91 -34.68
CA GLY A 8 31.66 -28.19 -33.98
C GLY A 8 31.69 -27.58 -32.58
N ILE A 9 30.58 -26.95 -32.18
CA ILE A 9 30.38 -26.44 -30.83
C ILE A 9 30.52 -27.59 -29.85
N GLY A 10 31.46 -27.50 -28.90
CA GLY A 10 31.72 -28.55 -27.92
C GLY A 10 30.52 -28.68 -26.97
N LEU A 11 30.15 -29.93 -26.65
CA LEU A 11 29.06 -30.23 -25.72
C LEU A 11 29.25 -29.53 -24.35
N MET A 12 30.51 -29.39 -23.95
CA MET A 12 30.92 -28.68 -22.73
C MET A 12 30.62 -27.17 -22.79
N GLU A 13 30.79 -26.55 -23.93
CA GLU A 13 30.48 -25.10 -24.13
C GLU A 13 28.99 -24.80 -23.96
N VAL A 14 28.13 -25.67 -24.49
CA VAL A 14 26.69 -25.55 -24.32
C VAL A 14 26.28 -25.72 -22.86
N LEU A 15 26.88 -26.70 -22.14
CA LEU A 15 26.60 -26.90 -20.71
C LEU A 15 27.00 -25.70 -19.88
N VAL A 16 28.17 -25.13 -20.11
CA VAL A 16 28.62 -23.92 -19.39
C VAL A 16 27.75 -22.72 -19.73
N ALA A 17 27.36 -22.54 -20.99
CA ALA A 17 26.50 -21.47 -21.41
C ALA A 17 25.12 -21.55 -20.71
N LEU A 18 24.53 -22.73 -20.63
CA LEU A 18 23.25 -22.94 -19.94
C LEU A 18 23.35 -22.70 -18.43
N LEU A 19 24.48 -23.09 -17.81
CA LEU A 19 24.72 -22.83 -16.39
C LEU A 19 24.83 -21.34 -16.10
N LEU A 20 25.60 -20.61 -16.89
CA LEU A 20 25.72 -19.15 -16.74
C LEU A 20 24.39 -18.43 -16.98
N LEU A 21 23.62 -18.87 -17.98
CA LEU A 21 22.28 -18.33 -18.25
C LEU A 21 21.36 -18.54 -17.04
N SER A 22 21.37 -19.73 -16.45
CA SER A 22 20.54 -20.07 -15.29
C SER A 22 20.85 -19.17 -14.09
N ILE A 23 22.13 -18.96 -13.79
CA ILE A 23 22.56 -18.05 -12.69
C ILE A 23 22.15 -16.62 -13.00
N GLY A 24 22.29 -16.17 -14.24
CA GLY A 24 21.89 -14.83 -14.67
C GLY A 24 20.38 -14.58 -14.48
N VAL A 25 19.55 -15.54 -14.88
CA VAL A 25 18.08 -15.45 -14.72
C VAL A 25 17.70 -15.42 -13.22
N LEU A 26 18.31 -16.28 -12.39
CA LEU A 26 18.06 -16.30 -10.95
C LEU A 26 18.44 -14.97 -10.29
N GLY A 27 19.58 -14.39 -10.65
CA GLY A 27 20.00 -13.09 -10.15
C GLY A 27 19.03 -11.97 -10.55
N TYR A 28 18.56 -11.98 -11.78
CA TYR A 28 17.59 -11.00 -12.27
C TYR A 28 16.24 -11.09 -11.54
N THR A 29 15.72 -12.29 -11.35
CA THR A 29 14.45 -12.49 -10.62
C THR A 29 14.54 -12.04 -9.17
N ALA A 30 15.67 -12.25 -8.50
CA ALA A 30 15.89 -11.78 -7.14
C ALA A 30 15.85 -10.24 -7.05
N LEU A 31 16.40 -9.53 -8.02
CA LEU A 31 16.32 -8.06 -8.08
C LEU A 31 14.89 -7.57 -8.33
N GLN A 32 14.12 -8.26 -9.17
CA GLN A 32 12.71 -7.90 -9.43
C GLN A 32 11.87 -7.99 -8.16
N VAL A 33 12.04 -9.07 -7.36
CA VAL A 33 11.31 -9.22 -6.09
C VAL A 33 11.60 -8.04 -5.17
N ARG A 34 12.86 -7.65 -5.01
CA ARG A 34 13.25 -6.50 -4.19
C ARG A 34 12.67 -5.17 -4.70
N ALA A 35 12.63 -4.98 -6.00
CA ALA A 35 12.05 -3.78 -6.59
C ALA A 35 10.53 -3.69 -6.33
N VAL A 36 9.82 -4.81 -6.42
CA VAL A 36 8.39 -4.87 -6.11
C VAL A 36 8.12 -4.60 -4.63
N GLU A 37 8.89 -5.21 -3.71
CA GLU A 37 8.78 -4.94 -2.27
C GLU A 37 8.97 -3.44 -1.96
N ALA A 38 10.00 -2.81 -2.49
CA ALA A 38 10.25 -1.38 -2.29
C ALA A 38 9.12 -0.51 -2.87
N SER A 39 8.59 -0.87 -4.03
CA SER A 39 7.48 -0.17 -4.67
C SER A 39 6.20 -0.26 -3.85
N THR A 40 5.86 -1.44 -3.33
CA THR A 40 4.66 -1.64 -2.49
C THR A 40 4.77 -0.89 -1.18
N GLU A 41 5.94 -0.87 -0.53
CA GLU A 41 6.15 -0.08 0.68
C GLU A 41 5.99 1.43 0.43
N ALA A 42 6.55 1.93 -0.67
CA ALA A 42 6.40 3.34 -1.06
C ALA A 42 4.93 3.70 -1.33
N ALA A 43 4.18 2.83 -2.00
CA ALA A 43 2.77 3.02 -2.25
C ALA A 43 1.93 3.06 -0.95
N GLN A 44 2.19 2.16 0.00
CA GLN A 44 1.52 2.14 1.30
C GLN A 44 1.78 3.42 2.10
N ARG A 45 3.03 3.90 2.13
CA ARG A 45 3.37 5.18 2.79
C ARG A 45 2.65 6.35 2.14
N SER A 46 2.61 6.40 0.83
CA SER A 46 1.89 7.44 0.09
C SER A 46 0.39 7.42 0.43
N HIS A 47 -0.21 6.24 0.48
CA HIS A 47 -1.63 6.07 0.83
C HIS A 47 -1.93 6.51 2.27
N ALA A 48 -1.07 6.16 3.24
CA ALA A 48 -1.21 6.60 4.62
C ALA A 48 -1.13 8.13 4.75
N ILE A 49 -0.19 8.77 4.04
CA ILE A 49 -0.08 10.23 4.01
C ILE A 49 -1.33 10.87 3.40
N PHE A 50 -1.90 10.26 2.36
CA PHE A 50 -3.13 10.76 1.74
C PHE A 50 -4.32 10.71 2.71
N VAL A 51 -4.50 9.61 3.46
CA VAL A 51 -5.53 9.48 4.49
C VAL A 51 -5.36 10.53 5.59
N LEU A 52 -4.12 10.73 6.08
CA LEU A 52 -3.83 11.73 7.10
C LEU A 52 -4.08 13.17 6.62
N LYS A 53 -3.76 13.49 5.37
CA LYS A 53 -4.07 14.79 4.77
C LYS A 53 -5.58 14.99 4.66
N GLY A 54 -6.31 13.97 4.22
CA GLY A 54 -7.78 14.01 4.18
C GLY A 54 -8.38 14.32 5.56
N LEU A 55 -7.93 13.61 6.60
CA LEU A 55 -8.37 13.87 7.96
C LEU A 55 -8.00 15.28 8.44
N ALA A 56 -6.82 15.77 8.11
CA ALA A 56 -6.41 17.14 8.46
C ALA A 56 -7.31 18.20 7.80
N GLU A 57 -7.71 18.00 6.56
CA GLU A 57 -8.64 18.89 5.87
C GLU A 57 -10.06 18.80 6.47
N SER A 58 -10.53 17.61 6.85
CA SER A 58 -11.81 17.46 7.56
C SER A 58 -11.80 18.21 8.89
N ILE A 59 -10.71 18.14 9.67
CA ILE A 59 -10.56 18.90 10.92
C ILE A 59 -10.61 20.42 10.67
N ARG A 60 -9.99 20.89 9.60
CA ARG A 60 -10.02 22.31 9.24
C ARG A 60 -11.40 22.78 8.81
N ALA A 61 -12.10 21.95 8.05
CA ALA A 61 -13.45 22.24 7.57
C ALA A 61 -14.47 22.27 8.71
N ASN A 62 -14.33 21.40 9.71
CA ASN A 62 -15.22 21.26 10.85
C ASN A 62 -14.65 21.92 12.11
N ASN A 63 -14.57 23.23 12.12
CA ASN A 63 -13.99 23.98 13.24
C ASN A 63 -14.74 23.80 14.57
N THR A 64 -16.07 23.68 14.52
CA THR A 64 -16.92 23.47 15.71
C THR A 64 -16.75 22.10 16.34
N GLY A 65 -16.45 21.06 15.53
CA GLY A 65 -16.18 19.69 15.99
C GLY A 65 -14.74 19.43 16.42
N ARG A 66 -13.86 20.43 16.42
CA ARG A 66 -12.42 20.25 16.63
C ARG A 66 -12.06 19.54 17.93
N ALA A 67 -12.76 19.83 19.02
CA ALA A 67 -12.56 19.17 20.31
C ALA A 67 -12.87 17.65 20.24
N SER A 68 -13.90 17.28 19.45
CA SER A 68 -14.28 15.89 19.25
C SER A 68 -13.22 15.10 18.48
N TYR A 69 -12.57 15.67 17.47
CA TYR A 69 -11.44 15.02 16.78
C TYR A 69 -10.30 14.70 17.73
N MET A 70 -9.93 15.64 18.60
CA MET A 70 -8.83 15.46 19.55
C MET A 70 -9.13 14.35 20.58
N ALA A 71 -10.39 14.21 21.00
CA ALA A 71 -10.82 13.15 21.90
C ALA A 71 -10.81 11.76 21.23
N LEU A 72 -11.15 11.69 19.95
CA LEU A 72 -11.36 10.44 19.21
C LEU A 72 -10.09 9.84 18.63
N VAL A 73 -9.10 10.65 18.25
CA VAL A 73 -7.87 10.19 17.57
C VAL A 73 -7.11 9.14 18.40
N ASN A 74 -7.16 9.22 19.72
CA ASN A 74 -6.47 8.29 20.64
C ASN A 74 -7.35 7.13 21.11
N GLN A 75 -8.58 7.01 20.62
CA GLN A 75 -9.46 5.92 21.01
C GLN A 75 -9.23 4.68 20.15
N ALA A 76 -9.61 3.53 20.70
CA ALA A 76 -9.57 2.27 19.96
C ALA A 76 -10.51 2.32 18.75
N ILE A 77 -10.09 1.70 17.65
CA ILE A 77 -10.88 1.62 16.42
C ILE A 77 -12.14 0.80 16.70
N PRO A 78 -13.34 1.35 16.51
CA PRO A 78 -14.59 0.61 16.72
C PRO A 78 -14.77 -0.43 15.60
N ASN A 79 -15.44 -1.53 15.94
CA ASN A 79 -15.75 -2.59 14.97
C ASN A 79 -16.78 -2.15 13.90
N THR A 80 -17.49 -1.06 14.15
CA THR A 80 -18.52 -0.52 13.25
C THR A 80 -18.26 0.96 13.00
N ILE A 81 -18.25 1.35 11.73
CA ILE A 81 -18.15 2.78 11.35
C ILE A 81 -19.52 3.43 11.51
N SER A 82 -19.54 4.62 12.10
CA SER A 82 -20.77 5.40 12.21
C SER A 82 -21.27 5.78 10.81
N THR A 83 -22.55 5.54 10.55
CA THR A 83 -23.21 5.91 9.30
C THR A 83 -24.08 7.16 9.44
N ALA A 84 -24.05 7.81 10.59
CA ALA A 84 -24.93 8.94 10.92
C ALA A 84 -24.84 10.11 9.92
N CYS A 85 -23.64 10.33 9.33
CA CYS A 85 -23.41 11.39 8.34
C CYS A 85 -23.39 10.91 6.90
N ILE A 86 -23.51 9.59 6.64
CA ILE A 86 -23.50 9.01 5.30
C ILE A 86 -24.92 8.93 4.74
N ASN A 87 -25.91 8.70 5.61
CA ASN A 87 -27.30 8.61 5.21
C ASN A 87 -28.08 9.88 5.65
N PRO A 88 -28.44 10.77 4.73
CA PRO A 88 -29.10 12.03 5.04
C PRO A 88 -30.53 11.87 5.59
N THR A 89 -31.08 10.66 5.60
CA THR A 89 -32.41 10.38 6.16
C THR A 89 -32.42 10.19 7.68
N THR A 90 -31.25 9.99 8.30
CA THR A 90 -31.11 9.93 9.76
C THR A 90 -30.77 11.32 10.28
N ALA A 91 -31.70 11.90 11.03
CA ALA A 91 -31.50 13.18 11.72
C ALA A 91 -30.24 13.10 12.60
N GLY A 92 -29.29 14.03 12.43
CA GLY A 92 -28.24 14.20 13.41
C GLY A 92 -26.79 14.13 12.92
N CYS A 93 -26.49 14.63 11.73
CA CYS A 93 -25.09 14.93 11.41
C CYS A 93 -24.73 16.31 11.98
N ASP A 94 -24.46 16.36 13.28
CA ASP A 94 -23.84 17.52 13.90
C ASP A 94 -22.32 17.50 13.74
N ALA A 95 -21.66 18.54 14.21
CA ALA A 95 -20.21 18.68 14.09
C ALA A 95 -19.45 17.57 14.82
N ALA A 96 -19.98 17.01 15.90
CA ALA A 96 -19.38 15.93 16.67
C ALA A 96 -19.58 14.56 15.99
N ALA A 97 -20.78 14.31 15.43
CA ALA A 97 -21.06 13.10 14.66
C ALA A 97 -20.23 13.05 13.38
N LEU A 98 -20.03 14.20 12.70
CA LEU A 98 -19.14 14.30 11.54
C LEU A 98 -17.69 13.97 11.92
N ALA A 99 -17.18 14.53 13.03
CA ALA A 99 -15.85 14.23 13.53
C ALA A 99 -15.67 12.74 13.84
N THR A 100 -16.70 12.11 14.42
CA THR A 100 -16.68 10.67 14.72
C THR A 100 -16.58 9.84 13.43
N ASN A 101 -17.39 10.16 12.43
CA ASN A 101 -17.38 9.48 11.14
C ASN A 101 -16.00 9.61 10.45
N ASP A 102 -15.46 10.82 10.38
CA ASP A 102 -14.18 11.11 9.72
C ASP A 102 -13.01 10.36 10.36
N VAL A 103 -12.94 10.37 11.71
CA VAL A 103 -11.87 9.68 12.44
C VAL A 103 -11.98 8.17 12.27
N GLN A 104 -13.19 7.60 12.41
CA GLN A 104 -13.41 6.17 12.26
C GLN A 104 -13.07 5.70 10.83
N GLN A 105 -13.43 6.46 9.82
CA GLN A 105 -13.11 6.14 8.44
C GLN A 105 -11.60 6.21 8.17
N ALA A 106 -10.92 7.22 8.69
CA ALA A 106 -9.47 7.34 8.58
C ALA A 106 -8.75 6.17 9.28
N GLN A 107 -9.18 5.81 10.48
CA GLN A 107 -8.64 4.68 11.25
C GLN A 107 -8.86 3.34 10.52
N ALA A 108 -10.06 3.10 9.99
CA ALA A 108 -10.36 1.88 9.24
C ALA A 108 -9.50 1.76 7.98
N ASN A 109 -9.29 2.85 7.25
CA ASN A 109 -8.42 2.88 6.07
C ASN A 109 -6.95 2.59 6.44
N LEU A 110 -6.46 3.13 7.54
CA LEU A 110 -5.10 2.84 8.03
C LEU A 110 -4.96 1.39 8.51
N GLN A 111 -5.96 0.85 9.19
CA GLN A 111 -5.97 -0.54 9.63
C GLN A 111 -5.94 -1.51 8.45
N TYR A 112 -6.71 -1.23 7.39
CA TYR A 112 -6.69 -2.02 6.17
C TYR A 112 -5.30 -2.07 5.53
N LEU A 113 -4.55 -0.95 5.51
CA LEU A 113 -3.18 -0.90 5.00
C LEU A 113 -2.21 -1.76 5.82
N ILE A 114 -2.41 -1.83 7.14
CA ILE A 114 -1.60 -2.68 8.02
C ILE A 114 -1.93 -4.17 7.79
N TYR A 115 -3.22 -4.50 7.69
CA TYR A 115 -3.68 -5.87 7.49
C TYR A 115 -3.19 -6.48 6.17
N THR A 116 -3.23 -5.72 5.08
CA THR A 116 -2.77 -6.17 3.75
C THR A 116 -1.26 -6.38 3.66
N LYS A 117 -0.48 -5.89 4.62
CA LYS A 117 0.97 -6.10 4.67
C LYS A 117 1.37 -7.49 5.22
N TRP A 118 0.51 -8.12 6.03
CA TRP A 118 0.84 -9.36 6.76
C TRP A 118 0.14 -10.62 6.23
N ASN A 119 -0.75 -10.48 5.23
CA ASN A 119 -1.37 -11.58 4.50
C ASN A 119 -0.92 -11.63 3.03
#